data_f22e46ab892f8261e74812afa0876ced
#
_entry.id   f22e46ab892f8261e74812afa0876ced
#
_cell.length_a   1.000
_cell.length_b   1.000
_cell.length_c   1.000
_cell.angle_alpha   90.00
_cell.angle_beta   90.00
_cell.angle_gamma   90.00
#
_symmetry.space_group_name_H-M   'P 1'
#
loop_
_entity.id
_entity.type
_entity.pdbx_description
1 polymer ?
#
loop_
_entity_poly.entity_id
_entity_poly.type
_entity_poly.pdbx_seq_one_letter_code
_entity_poly.pdbx_strand_id
1 'polypeptide(L)'
;MPFTLAHPAAVVFLKNKKFNFTALILGSMAPDFIYFLNFRPYGNLGHQILGFFILNLPLCILLAYIFHNFIKSPLISHLPRPLDNWYGYLRTEQFGLHSWKEVIVFIYSALLGMITHVLWDGFTHKTGFFVRHITWLRQKIIIFGGEEIYIYKLVQHTSTVIGIIIVLFFLYKLRDSNTRILWGHKSFKDKFIYDLIVIITAIIVLVLSYIIFKYLSIPYGIGNLVVSSINGIFIGILIASFKK
;
A
#
# COMPACT_ATOMS: atom_id res chain seq x y z
N MET A 1 13.55 0.91 -4.37
CA MET A 1 12.58 0.27 -3.48
C MET A 1 11.82 -0.78 -4.25
N PRO A 2 11.55 -1.97 -3.72
CA PRO A 2 10.41 -2.73 -4.18
C PRO A 2 9.21 -1.79 -4.10
N PHE A 3 8.27 -1.93 -5.01
CA PHE A 3 7.08 -1.09 -4.99
C PHE A 3 6.31 -1.33 -3.67
N THR A 4 5.99 -0.29 -2.92
CA THR A 4 5.39 -0.38 -1.56
C THR A 4 4.19 -1.34 -1.51
N LEU A 5 3.35 -1.36 -2.56
CA LEU A 5 2.19 -2.25 -2.66
C LEU A 5 2.54 -3.73 -2.90
N ALA A 6 3.81 -4.08 -3.11
CA ALA A 6 4.25 -5.48 -3.18
C ALA A 6 4.55 -6.08 -1.79
N HIS A 7 4.89 -5.26 -0.80
CA HIS A 7 5.26 -5.73 0.55
C HIS A 7 4.18 -6.52 1.29
N PRO A 8 2.86 -6.25 1.11
CA PRO A 8 1.82 -7.12 1.66
C PRO A 8 1.97 -8.59 1.32
N ALA A 9 2.63 -8.94 0.21
CA ALA A 9 2.89 -10.34 -0.17
C ALA A 9 3.60 -11.14 0.94
N ALA A 10 4.42 -10.49 1.77
CA ALA A 10 5.13 -11.14 2.87
C ALA A 10 4.21 -11.53 4.04
N VAL A 11 3.03 -10.94 4.16
CA VAL A 11 2.14 -11.10 5.32
C VAL A 11 0.74 -11.63 4.99
N VAL A 12 0.33 -11.68 3.72
CA VAL A 12 -1.02 -12.15 3.34
C VAL A 12 -1.31 -13.59 3.80
N PHE A 13 -0.28 -14.43 3.92
CA PHE A 13 -0.41 -15.81 4.40
C PHE A 13 -0.68 -15.90 5.92
N LEU A 14 -0.47 -14.81 6.67
CA LEU A 14 -0.72 -14.73 8.10
C LEU A 14 -2.16 -14.36 8.46
N LYS A 15 -3.08 -14.32 7.47
CA LYS A 15 -4.50 -14.07 7.73
C LYS A 15 -5.11 -15.18 8.57
N ASN A 16 -5.15 -14.99 9.89
CA ASN A 16 -5.78 -15.89 10.85
C ASN A 16 -6.26 -15.12 12.09
N LYS A 17 -6.94 -15.80 13.03
CA LYS A 17 -7.50 -15.18 14.23
C LYS A 17 -6.47 -14.65 15.24
N LYS A 18 -5.18 -14.98 15.10
CA LYS A 18 -4.11 -14.52 15.99
C LYS A 18 -3.59 -13.13 15.63
N PHE A 19 -3.87 -12.66 14.41
CA PHE A 19 -3.38 -11.38 13.90
C PHE A 19 -4.51 -10.47 13.46
N ASN A 20 -4.30 -9.16 13.58
CA ASN A 20 -5.12 -8.17 12.92
C ASN A 20 -4.62 -8.02 11.47
N PHE A 21 -5.42 -8.50 10.52
CA PHE A 21 -5.00 -8.53 9.12
C PHE A 21 -4.78 -7.13 8.52
N THR A 22 -5.62 -6.16 8.87
CA THR A 22 -5.45 -4.77 8.45
C THR A 22 -4.12 -4.20 8.94
N ALA A 23 -3.79 -4.46 10.21
CA ALA A 23 -2.53 -4.02 10.80
C ALA A 23 -1.31 -4.69 10.14
N LEU A 24 -1.38 -5.98 9.80
CA LEU A 24 -0.32 -6.67 9.04
C LEU A 24 -0.08 -5.99 7.69
N ILE A 25 -1.14 -5.75 6.92
CA ILE A 25 -1.04 -5.12 5.59
C ILE A 25 -0.48 -3.70 5.70
N LEU A 26 -1.08 -2.85 6.56
CA LEU A 26 -0.61 -1.48 6.74
C LEU A 26 0.82 -1.45 7.28
N GLY A 27 1.15 -2.30 8.25
CA GLY A 27 2.49 -2.42 8.80
C GLY A 27 3.53 -2.80 7.76
N SER A 28 3.19 -3.73 6.85
CA SER A 28 4.11 -4.11 5.76
C SER A 28 4.39 -2.98 4.75
N MET A 29 3.59 -1.93 4.74
CA MET A 29 3.78 -0.74 3.89
C MET A 29 4.27 0.48 4.68
N ALA A 30 4.11 0.47 6.01
CA ALA A 30 4.27 1.64 6.86
C ALA A 30 5.66 2.30 6.84
N PRO A 31 6.80 1.57 6.74
CA PRO A 31 8.11 2.21 6.63
C PRO A 31 8.22 3.21 5.47
N ASP A 32 7.45 3.00 4.41
CA ASP A 32 7.38 3.89 3.24
C ASP A 32 6.39 5.05 3.40
N PHE A 33 5.57 5.10 4.46
CA PHE A 33 4.57 6.17 4.63
C PHE A 33 5.19 7.56 4.67
N ILE A 34 6.43 7.68 5.15
CA ILE A 34 7.18 8.94 5.09
C ILE A 34 7.34 9.48 3.68
N TYR A 35 7.38 8.62 2.64
CA TYR A 35 7.48 9.04 1.25
C TYR A 35 6.18 9.64 0.75
N PHE A 36 5.05 9.09 1.17
CA PHE A 36 3.72 9.62 0.85
C PHE A 36 3.49 10.96 1.54
N LEU A 37 3.91 11.12 2.78
CA LEU A 37 3.86 12.41 3.48
C LEU A 37 4.73 13.48 2.80
N ASN A 38 5.87 13.10 2.26
CA ASN A 38 6.80 14.00 1.57
C ASN A 38 6.51 14.16 0.07
N PHE A 39 5.53 13.45 -0.50
CA PHE A 39 5.27 13.40 -1.95
C PHE A 39 6.48 13.04 -2.80
N ARG A 40 7.47 12.35 -2.22
CA ARG A 40 8.71 11.89 -2.87
C ARG A 40 9.33 10.73 -2.09
N PRO A 41 10.12 9.86 -2.73
CA PRO A 41 10.82 8.77 -2.05
C PRO A 41 12.01 9.30 -1.23
N TYR A 42 11.71 10.05 -0.18
CA TYR A 42 12.69 10.72 0.67
C TYR A 42 12.30 10.63 2.14
N GLY A 43 13.29 10.29 2.98
CA GLY A 43 13.15 10.20 4.42
C GLY A 43 13.47 8.78 4.93
N ASN A 44 14.19 8.70 6.06
CA ASN A 44 14.63 7.42 6.64
C ASN A 44 13.92 7.08 7.95
N LEU A 45 13.15 8.02 8.51
CA LEU A 45 12.53 7.85 9.83
C LEU A 45 11.66 6.59 9.89
N GLY A 46 10.87 6.34 8.83
CA GLY A 46 9.98 5.18 8.78
C GLY A 46 10.70 3.82 8.84
N HIS A 47 11.98 3.76 8.45
CA HIS A 47 12.80 2.54 8.48
C HIS A 47 13.63 2.39 9.76
N GLN A 48 13.48 3.30 10.72
CA GLN A 48 14.17 3.27 12.01
C GLN A 48 13.24 2.74 13.10
N ILE A 49 13.80 2.09 14.12
CA ILE A 49 13.03 1.57 15.24
C ILE A 49 12.18 2.66 15.91
N LEU A 50 12.77 3.84 16.13
CA LEU A 50 12.03 4.98 16.68
C LEU A 50 10.83 5.36 15.79
N GLY A 51 11.04 5.39 14.47
CA GLY A 51 9.99 5.71 13.50
C GLY A 51 8.84 4.70 13.50
N PHE A 52 9.08 3.44 13.86
CA PHE A 52 8.02 2.43 14.00
C PHE A 52 6.96 2.87 15.01
N PHE A 53 7.39 3.46 16.13
CA PHE A 53 6.48 3.85 17.21
C PHE A 53 5.92 5.26 17.05
N ILE A 54 6.74 6.25 16.65
CA ILE A 54 6.32 7.66 16.63
C ILE A 54 5.65 8.08 15.30
N LEU A 55 5.87 7.35 14.21
CA LEU A 55 5.33 7.68 12.89
C LEU A 55 4.45 6.55 12.34
N ASN A 56 5.03 5.35 12.16
CA ASN A 56 4.38 4.29 11.41
C ASN A 56 3.16 3.72 12.14
N LEU A 57 3.29 3.43 13.43
CA LEU A 57 2.18 2.86 14.22
C LEU A 57 0.99 3.83 14.34
N PRO A 58 1.17 5.12 14.68
CA PRO A 58 0.08 6.09 14.65
C PRO A 58 -0.59 6.22 13.28
N LEU A 59 0.20 6.22 12.19
CA LEU A 59 -0.34 6.25 10.83
C LEU A 59 -1.10 4.96 10.47
N CYS A 60 -0.62 3.79 10.89
CA CYS A 60 -1.37 2.55 10.71
C CYS A 60 -2.74 2.59 11.38
N ILE A 61 -2.83 3.10 12.62
CA ILE A 61 -4.09 3.25 13.35
C ILE A 61 -5.02 4.23 12.61
N LEU A 62 -4.51 5.40 12.25
CA LEU A 62 -5.27 6.43 11.53
C LEU A 62 -5.79 5.91 10.19
N LEU A 63 -4.93 5.29 9.38
CA LEU A 63 -5.31 4.76 8.06
C LEU A 63 -6.28 3.59 8.17
N ALA A 64 -6.12 2.71 9.17
CA ALA A 64 -7.08 1.65 9.43
C ALA A 64 -8.46 2.22 9.76
N TYR A 65 -8.52 3.24 10.63
CA TYR A 65 -9.76 3.92 10.99
C TYR A 65 -10.41 4.58 9.76
N ILE A 66 -9.64 5.35 8.99
CA ILE A 66 -10.13 6.02 7.77
C ILE A 66 -10.65 4.97 6.78
N PHE A 67 -9.89 3.94 6.51
CA PHE A 67 -10.26 2.89 5.57
C PHE A 67 -11.57 2.21 5.95
N HIS A 68 -11.67 1.71 7.18
CA HIS A 68 -12.82 0.92 7.59
C HIS A 68 -14.10 1.73 7.77
N ASN A 69 -14.00 2.99 8.24
CA ASN A 69 -15.17 3.80 8.52
C ASN A 69 -15.65 4.65 7.32
N PHE A 70 -14.73 5.06 6.42
CA PHE A 70 -15.08 5.97 5.34
C PHE A 70 -14.89 5.37 3.94
N ILE A 71 -13.83 4.58 3.72
CA ILE A 71 -13.45 4.14 2.38
C ILE A 71 -14.04 2.77 2.02
N LYS A 72 -13.91 1.78 2.89
CA LYS A 72 -14.15 0.36 2.56
C LYS A 72 -15.51 0.10 1.90
N SER A 73 -16.59 0.52 2.55
CA SER A 73 -17.93 0.23 2.05
C SER A 73 -18.27 0.99 0.75
N PRO A 74 -18.02 2.31 0.62
CA PRO A 74 -18.19 3.01 -0.66
C PRO A 74 -17.32 2.44 -1.78
N LEU A 75 -16.03 2.20 -1.53
CA LEU A 75 -15.12 1.65 -2.53
C LEU A 75 -15.65 0.33 -3.09
N ILE A 76 -15.99 -0.65 -2.22
CA ILE A 76 -16.47 -1.95 -2.67
C ILE A 76 -17.77 -1.83 -3.46
N SER A 77 -18.70 -0.94 -3.06
CA SER A 77 -19.98 -0.77 -3.76
C SER A 77 -19.84 -0.15 -5.15
N HIS A 78 -18.76 0.58 -5.41
CA HIS A 78 -18.50 1.22 -6.70
C HIS A 78 -17.54 0.40 -7.59
N LEU A 79 -16.98 -0.72 -7.12
CA LEU A 79 -16.20 -1.61 -7.98
C LEU A 79 -17.01 -2.08 -9.19
N PRO A 80 -16.35 -2.29 -10.36
CA PRO A 80 -17.01 -2.88 -11.52
C PRO A 80 -17.45 -4.32 -11.24
N ARG A 81 -18.49 -4.80 -11.95
CA ARG A 81 -18.88 -6.21 -11.90
C ARG A 81 -17.80 -7.07 -12.54
N PRO A 82 -17.53 -8.24 -11.98
CA PRO A 82 -18.16 -8.92 -10.82
C PRO A 82 -17.54 -8.58 -9.45
N LEU A 83 -16.57 -7.66 -9.36
CA LEU A 83 -15.78 -7.40 -8.14
C LEU A 83 -16.62 -6.88 -6.97
N ASP A 84 -17.62 -6.01 -7.26
CA ASP A 84 -18.56 -5.52 -6.24
C ASP A 84 -19.32 -6.66 -5.55
N ASN A 85 -19.64 -7.73 -6.28
CA ASN A 85 -20.27 -8.93 -5.74
C ASN A 85 -19.29 -9.77 -4.95
N TRP A 86 -18.12 -10.04 -5.52
CA TRP A 86 -17.12 -10.91 -4.92
C TRP A 86 -16.64 -10.41 -3.55
N TYR A 87 -16.60 -9.10 -3.36
CA TYR A 87 -16.10 -8.49 -2.12
C TYR A 87 -17.21 -7.83 -1.29
N GLY A 88 -18.48 -7.95 -1.70
CA GLY A 88 -19.62 -7.35 -1.02
C GLY A 88 -19.73 -7.69 0.45
N TYR A 89 -19.37 -8.92 0.85
CA TYR A 89 -19.39 -9.38 2.23
C TYR A 89 -18.44 -8.60 3.15
N LEU A 90 -17.32 -8.07 2.61
CA LEU A 90 -16.36 -7.28 3.39
C LEU A 90 -16.95 -5.95 3.87
N ARG A 91 -18.04 -5.46 3.26
CA ARG A 91 -18.69 -4.19 3.66
C ARG A 91 -19.26 -4.26 5.07
N THR A 92 -19.71 -5.43 5.50
CA THR A 92 -20.32 -5.66 6.81
C THR A 92 -19.32 -6.01 7.91
N GLU A 93 -18.10 -6.37 7.56
CA GLU A 93 -17.07 -6.62 8.55
C GLU A 93 -16.75 -5.35 9.34
N GLN A 94 -17.02 -5.39 10.64
CA GLN A 94 -16.72 -4.29 11.53
C GLN A 94 -15.23 -4.26 11.88
N PHE A 95 -14.70 -3.07 12.03
CA PHE A 95 -13.37 -2.82 12.53
C PHE A 95 -13.48 -1.93 13.77
N GLY A 96 -12.77 -2.30 14.81
CA GLY A 96 -12.65 -1.50 16.00
C GLY A 96 -11.49 -1.96 16.86
N LEU A 97 -11.05 -1.08 17.72
CA LEU A 97 -10.06 -1.34 18.76
C LEU A 97 -10.75 -1.13 20.12
N HIS A 98 -11.81 -1.93 20.35
CA HIS A 98 -12.72 -1.74 21.48
C HIS A 98 -12.20 -2.33 22.79
N SER A 99 -11.18 -3.17 22.73
CA SER A 99 -10.57 -3.80 23.90
C SER A 99 -9.05 -3.68 23.87
N TRP A 100 -8.42 -3.69 25.04
CA TRP A 100 -6.95 -3.72 25.14
C TRP A 100 -6.33 -4.91 24.42
N LYS A 101 -7.03 -6.04 24.36
CA LYS A 101 -6.57 -7.22 23.61
C LYS A 101 -6.49 -6.92 22.11
N GLU A 102 -7.52 -6.28 21.55
CA GLU A 102 -7.53 -5.89 20.13
C GLU A 102 -6.44 -4.85 19.80
N VAL A 103 -6.21 -3.89 20.69
CA VAL A 103 -5.12 -2.92 20.56
C VAL A 103 -3.76 -3.61 20.55
N ILE A 104 -3.52 -4.53 21.49
CA ILE A 104 -2.25 -5.29 21.54
C ILE A 104 -2.07 -6.13 20.28
N VAL A 105 -3.15 -6.82 19.81
CA VAL A 105 -3.12 -7.61 18.58
C VAL A 105 -2.82 -6.72 17.38
N PHE A 106 -3.41 -5.53 17.30
CA PHE A 106 -3.13 -4.57 16.24
C PHE A 106 -1.66 -4.14 16.25
N ILE A 107 -1.14 -3.74 17.42
CA ILE A 107 0.24 -3.26 17.58
C ILE A 107 1.24 -4.32 17.13
N TYR A 108 1.19 -5.55 17.68
CA TYR A 108 2.18 -6.55 17.30
C TYR A 108 2.03 -7.01 15.85
N SER A 109 0.81 -6.99 15.29
CA SER A 109 0.59 -7.29 13.88
C SER A 109 1.21 -6.22 12.98
N ALA A 110 1.03 -4.94 13.30
CA ALA A 110 1.65 -3.84 12.57
C ALA A 110 3.18 -3.90 12.65
N LEU A 111 3.73 -4.14 13.84
CA LEU A 111 5.17 -4.28 14.03
C LEU A 111 5.75 -5.47 13.24
N LEU A 112 5.05 -6.60 13.23
CA LEU A 112 5.46 -7.74 12.41
C LEU A 112 5.49 -7.37 10.93
N GLY A 113 4.47 -6.66 10.43
CA GLY A 113 4.45 -6.14 9.07
C GLY A 113 5.65 -5.23 8.78
N MET A 114 5.97 -4.28 9.66
CA MET A 114 7.12 -3.38 9.52
C MET A 114 8.45 -4.16 9.47
N ILE A 115 8.59 -5.18 10.31
CA ILE A 115 9.78 -6.04 10.31
C ILE A 115 9.93 -6.77 8.97
N THR A 116 8.85 -7.34 8.41
CA THR A 116 8.92 -8.00 7.10
C THR A 116 9.34 -7.03 6.00
N HIS A 117 8.86 -5.78 6.04
CA HIS A 117 9.26 -4.74 5.09
C HIS A 117 10.76 -4.46 5.15
N VAL A 118 11.28 -4.13 6.34
CA VAL A 118 12.70 -3.77 6.51
C VAL A 118 13.61 -4.96 6.19
N LEU A 119 13.19 -6.18 6.51
CA LEU A 119 13.92 -7.39 6.12
C LEU A 119 13.99 -7.53 4.60
N TRP A 120 12.87 -7.34 3.89
CA TRP A 120 12.84 -7.43 2.43
C TRP A 120 13.72 -6.34 1.80
N ASP A 121 13.61 -5.11 2.27
CA ASP A 121 14.43 -4.00 1.81
C ASP A 121 15.92 -4.22 2.08
N GLY A 122 16.24 -4.95 3.13
CA GLY A 122 17.60 -5.37 3.44
C GLY A 122 18.30 -6.12 2.31
N PHE A 123 17.55 -6.86 1.47
CA PHE A 123 18.06 -7.62 0.31
C PHE A 123 18.04 -6.82 -1.00
N THR A 124 17.29 -5.74 -1.07
CA THR A 124 16.93 -5.07 -2.34
C THR A 124 17.47 -3.65 -2.46
N HIS A 125 18.04 -3.09 -1.38
CA HIS A 125 18.59 -1.75 -1.38
C HIS A 125 20.12 -1.74 -1.28
N LYS A 126 20.77 -0.82 -1.99
CA LYS A 126 22.23 -0.64 -1.94
C LYS A 126 22.76 -0.51 -0.50
N THR A 127 22.00 0.18 0.36
CA THR A 127 22.32 0.40 1.78
C THR A 127 21.77 -0.67 2.71
N GLY A 128 21.05 -1.67 2.16
CA GLY A 128 20.44 -2.73 2.92
C GLY A 128 21.45 -3.61 3.64
N PHE A 129 21.07 -4.11 4.82
CA PHE A 129 21.96 -4.92 5.66
C PHE A 129 22.56 -6.11 4.87
N PHE A 130 21.72 -6.92 4.22
CA PHE A 130 22.18 -8.12 3.50
C PHE A 130 22.98 -7.74 2.25
N VAL A 131 22.62 -6.68 1.54
CA VAL A 131 23.38 -6.22 0.36
C VAL A 131 24.80 -5.79 0.76
N ARG A 132 24.97 -5.18 1.93
CA ARG A 132 26.31 -4.80 2.42
C ARG A 132 27.17 -5.97 2.86
N HIS A 133 26.57 -7.06 3.36
CA HIS A 133 27.29 -8.20 3.90
C HIS A 133 27.44 -9.38 2.92
N ILE A 134 26.54 -9.50 1.93
CA ILE A 134 26.58 -10.57 0.92
C ILE A 134 27.19 -10.01 -0.36
N THR A 135 28.46 -10.32 -0.62
CA THR A 135 29.21 -9.81 -1.77
C THR A 135 28.54 -10.13 -3.11
N TRP A 136 27.93 -11.31 -3.23
CA TRP A 136 27.20 -11.71 -4.44
C TRP A 136 26.10 -10.73 -4.84
N LEU A 137 25.33 -10.18 -3.89
CA LEU A 137 24.27 -9.21 -4.20
C LEU A 137 24.79 -7.90 -4.81
N ARG A 138 26.07 -7.59 -4.61
CA ARG A 138 26.73 -6.39 -5.16
C ARG A 138 27.43 -6.64 -6.48
N GLN A 139 27.43 -7.85 -6.98
CA GLN A 139 27.97 -8.15 -8.30
C GLN A 139 27.03 -7.61 -9.37
N LYS A 140 27.63 -7.28 -10.52
CA LYS A 140 26.90 -6.91 -11.73
C LYS A 140 26.76 -8.13 -12.63
N ILE A 141 25.64 -8.22 -13.30
CA ILE A 141 25.40 -9.18 -14.37
C ILE A 141 24.97 -8.41 -15.63
N ILE A 142 25.30 -8.98 -16.78
CA ILE A 142 24.85 -8.46 -18.07
C ILE A 142 23.45 -9.02 -18.33
N ILE A 143 22.51 -8.14 -18.62
CA ILE A 143 21.15 -8.47 -19.03
C ILE A 143 20.96 -8.29 -20.53
N PHE A 144 19.75 -8.57 -21.02
CA PHE A 144 19.40 -8.43 -22.43
C PHE A 144 19.77 -7.02 -22.94
N GLY A 145 20.48 -6.94 -24.06
CA GLY A 145 20.94 -5.66 -24.63
C GLY A 145 22.33 -5.19 -24.17
N GLY A 146 23.06 -5.98 -23.38
CA GLY A 146 24.42 -5.65 -22.92
C GLY A 146 24.49 -4.69 -21.73
N GLU A 147 23.33 -4.31 -21.15
CA GLU A 147 23.26 -3.43 -19.98
C GLU A 147 23.69 -4.18 -18.70
N GLU A 148 24.49 -3.53 -17.87
CA GLU A 148 24.92 -4.05 -16.58
C GLU A 148 23.93 -3.67 -15.46
N ILE A 149 23.46 -4.64 -14.71
CA ILE A 149 22.61 -4.42 -13.54
C ILE A 149 23.18 -5.13 -12.31
N TYR A 150 23.12 -4.49 -11.14
CA TYR A 150 23.46 -5.13 -9.88
C TYR A 150 22.43 -6.22 -9.53
N ILE A 151 22.90 -7.34 -8.94
CA ILE A 151 22.01 -8.45 -8.56
C ILE A 151 20.95 -7.99 -7.56
N TYR A 152 21.28 -7.15 -6.56
CA TYR A 152 20.27 -6.62 -5.63
C TYR A 152 19.16 -5.82 -6.35
N LYS A 153 19.49 -5.13 -7.45
CA LYS A 153 18.50 -4.43 -8.26
C LYS A 153 17.61 -5.38 -9.05
N LEU A 154 18.19 -6.45 -9.58
CA LEU A 154 17.40 -7.50 -10.23
C LEU A 154 16.45 -8.16 -9.21
N VAL A 155 16.94 -8.51 -8.01
CA VAL A 155 16.11 -9.01 -6.91
C VAL A 155 15.01 -8.01 -6.55
N GLN A 156 15.30 -6.72 -6.53
CA GLN A 156 14.32 -5.65 -6.29
C GLN A 156 13.16 -5.68 -7.30
N HIS A 157 13.48 -5.69 -8.59
CA HIS A 157 12.47 -5.64 -9.65
C HIS A 157 11.68 -6.96 -9.76
N THR A 158 12.35 -8.10 -9.72
CA THR A 158 11.69 -9.41 -9.79
C THR A 158 10.80 -9.65 -8.57
N SER A 159 11.27 -9.32 -7.37
CA SER A 159 10.47 -9.47 -6.15
C SER A 159 9.26 -8.51 -6.12
N THR A 160 9.35 -7.34 -6.74
CA THR A 160 8.19 -6.45 -6.93
C THR A 160 7.11 -7.13 -7.78
N VAL A 161 7.49 -7.69 -8.92
CA VAL A 161 6.53 -8.39 -9.81
C VAL A 161 5.91 -9.60 -9.10
N ILE A 162 6.75 -10.44 -8.50
CA ILE A 162 6.28 -11.61 -7.75
C ILE A 162 5.36 -11.20 -6.59
N GLY A 163 5.73 -10.16 -5.84
CA GLY A 163 4.93 -9.67 -4.73
C GLY A 163 3.55 -9.17 -5.17
N ILE A 164 3.47 -8.43 -6.27
CA ILE A 164 2.19 -7.99 -6.85
C ILE A 164 1.36 -9.20 -7.28
N ILE A 165 1.95 -10.18 -7.96
CA ILE A 165 1.24 -11.41 -8.36
C ILE A 165 0.68 -12.14 -7.14
N ILE A 166 1.46 -12.28 -6.06
CA ILE A 166 1.00 -12.91 -4.82
C ILE A 166 -0.18 -12.13 -4.22
N VAL A 167 -0.11 -10.81 -4.15
CA VAL A 167 -1.21 -9.97 -3.63
C VAL A 167 -2.46 -10.12 -4.48
N LEU A 168 -2.34 -10.06 -5.81
CA LEU A 168 -3.48 -10.24 -6.72
C LEU A 168 -4.09 -11.65 -6.61
N PHE A 169 -3.25 -12.69 -6.52
CA PHE A 169 -3.70 -14.06 -6.30
C PHE A 169 -4.42 -14.21 -4.96
N PHE A 170 -3.91 -13.58 -3.91
CA PHE A 170 -4.57 -13.57 -2.62
C PHE A 170 -5.93 -12.87 -2.67
N LEU A 171 -6.03 -11.69 -3.31
CA LEU A 171 -7.30 -11.01 -3.55
C LEU A 171 -8.27 -11.92 -4.31
N TYR A 172 -7.81 -12.59 -5.37
CA TYR A 172 -8.63 -13.54 -6.11
C TYR A 172 -9.14 -14.68 -5.22
N LYS A 173 -8.33 -15.18 -4.29
CA LYS A 173 -8.73 -16.22 -3.32
C LYS A 173 -9.74 -15.72 -2.29
N LEU A 174 -9.72 -14.43 -1.96
CA LEU A 174 -10.67 -13.81 -1.02
C LEU A 174 -12.07 -13.62 -1.61
N ARG A 175 -12.25 -13.80 -2.93
CA ARG A 175 -13.56 -13.62 -3.54
C ARG A 175 -14.57 -14.62 -2.98
N ASP A 176 -15.78 -14.15 -2.73
CA ASP A 176 -16.93 -15.00 -2.47
C ASP A 176 -17.91 -14.90 -3.65
N SER A 177 -18.01 -15.98 -4.43
CA SER A 177 -18.90 -16.06 -5.60
C SER A 177 -20.36 -16.36 -5.19
N ASN A 178 -20.60 -16.77 -3.93
CA ASN A 178 -21.90 -17.16 -3.41
C ASN A 178 -22.61 -16.04 -2.64
N THR A 179 -21.97 -14.90 -2.48
CA THR A 179 -22.58 -13.76 -1.77
C THR A 179 -23.83 -13.32 -2.52
N ARG A 180 -25.01 -13.64 -1.97
CA ARG A 180 -26.25 -13.00 -2.41
C ARG A 180 -26.12 -11.51 -2.11
N ILE A 181 -26.48 -10.70 -3.10
CA ILE A 181 -26.42 -9.24 -2.99
C ILE A 181 -27.43 -8.83 -1.92
N LEU A 182 -26.94 -8.65 -0.70
CA LEU A 182 -27.74 -8.11 0.40
C LEU A 182 -28.00 -6.60 0.26
N TRP A 183 -27.28 -5.97 -0.67
CA TRP A 183 -27.28 -4.52 -0.86
C TRP A 183 -27.50 -4.19 -2.34
N GLY A 184 -28.40 -3.27 -2.63
CA GLY A 184 -28.65 -2.82 -4.00
C GLY A 184 -27.38 -2.43 -4.74
N HIS A 185 -27.28 -2.80 -6.02
CA HIS A 185 -26.17 -2.39 -6.87
C HIS A 185 -26.20 -0.88 -7.12
N LYS A 186 -25.05 -0.25 -7.06
CA LYS A 186 -24.89 1.11 -7.60
C LYS A 186 -25.07 1.07 -9.11
N SER A 187 -25.73 2.09 -9.66
CA SER A 187 -25.92 2.24 -11.09
C SER A 187 -24.58 2.43 -11.79
N PHE A 188 -24.52 2.15 -13.10
CA PHE A 188 -23.33 2.44 -13.90
C PHE A 188 -22.93 3.92 -13.80
N LYS A 189 -23.91 4.84 -13.79
CA LYS A 189 -23.69 6.27 -13.64
C LYS A 189 -23.01 6.60 -12.30
N ASP A 190 -23.45 5.98 -11.19
CA ASP A 190 -22.86 6.24 -9.88
C ASP A 190 -21.40 5.78 -9.82
N LYS A 191 -21.12 4.57 -10.37
CA LYS A 191 -19.76 4.04 -10.46
C LYS A 191 -18.86 4.92 -11.32
N PHE A 192 -19.35 5.34 -12.48
CA PHE A 192 -18.63 6.25 -13.37
C PHE A 192 -18.30 7.60 -12.70
N ILE A 193 -19.28 8.18 -11.98
CA ILE A 193 -19.05 9.44 -11.27
C ILE A 193 -18.02 9.25 -10.14
N TYR A 194 -18.08 8.12 -9.40
CA TYR A 194 -17.09 7.81 -8.38
C TYR A 194 -15.69 7.75 -8.98
N ASP A 195 -15.49 6.99 -10.05
CA ASP A 195 -14.21 6.85 -10.74
C ASP A 195 -13.74 8.20 -11.33
N LEU A 196 -14.65 9.00 -11.87
CA LEU A 196 -14.34 10.33 -12.40
C LEU A 196 -13.80 11.27 -11.30
N ILE A 197 -14.42 11.26 -10.10
CA ILE A 197 -13.92 12.03 -8.95
C ILE A 197 -12.51 11.58 -8.56
N VAL A 198 -12.26 10.27 -8.52
CA VAL A 198 -10.94 9.72 -8.20
C VAL A 198 -9.90 10.18 -9.22
N ILE A 199 -10.20 10.08 -10.51
CA ILE A 199 -9.29 10.45 -11.59
C ILE A 199 -8.99 11.95 -11.57
N ILE A 200 -10.03 12.79 -11.50
CA ILE A 200 -9.86 14.25 -11.47
C ILE A 200 -9.03 14.67 -10.26
N THR A 201 -9.35 14.13 -9.08
CA THR A 201 -8.57 14.43 -7.85
C THR A 201 -7.12 13.98 -7.99
N ALA A 202 -6.88 12.80 -8.55
CA ALA A 202 -5.51 12.31 -8.76
C ALA A 202 -4.71 13.22 -9.70
N ILE A 203 -5.34 13.72 -10.79
CA ILE A 203 -4.70 14.66 -11.72
C ILE A 203 -4.42 16.00 -11.00
N ILE A 204 -5.38 16.53 -10.23
CA ILE A 204 -5.19 17.79 -9.49
C ILE A 204 -4.02 17.67 -8.52
N VAL A 205 -3.97 16.61 -7.71
CA VAL A 205 -2.90 16.38 -6.73
C VAL A 205 -1.54 16.25 -7.44
N LEU A 206 -1.51 15.56 -8.57
CA LEU A 206 -0.28 15.37 -9.35
C LEU A 206 0.23 16.70 -9.93
N VAL A 207 -0.66 17.52 -10.50
CA VAL A 207 -0.31 18.84 -11.04
C VAL A 207 0.14 19.78 -9.92
N LEU A 208 -0.59 19.80 -8.80
CA LEU A 208 -0.21 20.65 -7.66
C LEU A 208 1.14 20.22 -7.08
N SER A 209 1.40 18.92 -6.94
CA SER A 209 2.70 18.45 -6.46
C SER A 209 3.83 18.89 -7.41
N TYR A 210 3.64 18.75 -8.73
CA TYR A 210 4.62 19.21 -9.72
C TYR A 210 4.91 20.71 -9.61
N ILE A 211 3.85 21.55 -9.52
CA ILE A 211 3.98 23.00 -9.38
C ILE A 211 4.72 23.38 -8.10
N ILE A 212 4.37 22.77 -6.97
CA ILE A 212 5.01 23.03 -5.66
C ILE A 212 6.49 22.65 -5.72
N PHE A 213 6.84 21.48 -6.25
CA PHE A 213 8.24 21.03 -6.35
C PHE A 213 9.05 21.95 -7.27
N LYS A 214 8.46 22.38 -8.38
CA LYS A 214 9.07 23.35 -9.31
C LYS A 214 9.30 24.69 -8.60
N TYR A 215 8.31 25.19 -7.87
CA TYR A 215 8.43 26.45 -7.11
C TYR A 215 9.53 26.38 -6.03
N LEU A 216 9.64 25.24 -5.35
CA LEU A 216 10.67 24.99 -4.34
C LEU A 216 12.05 24.64 -4.92
N SER A 217 12.20 24.63 -6.27
CA SER A 217 13.44 24.24 -6.95
C SER A 217 13.90 22.81 -6.61
N ILE A 218 12.97 21.92 -6.27
CA ILE A 218 13.25 20.52 -5.96
C ILE A 218 13.05 19.67 -7.24
N PRO A 219 14.03 18.85 -7.63
CA PRO A 219 13.91 18.00 -8.81
C PRO A 219 12.68 17.08 -8.73
N TYR A 220 11.89 17.04 -9.80
CA TYR A 220 10.71 16.19 -9.92
C TYR A 220 11.01 15.00 -10.86
N GLY A 221 11.28 13.85 -10.29
CA GLY A 221 11.60 12.63 -11.02
C GLY A 221 10.46 11.60 -11.01
N ILE A 222 10.72 10.43 -11.62
CA ILE A 222 9.75 9.31 -11.67
C ILE A 222 9.26 8.91 -10.28
N GLY A 223 10.11 8.91 -9.27
CA GLY A 223 9.72 8.59 -7.89
C GLY A 223 8.66 9.54 -7.33
N ASN A 224 8.80 10.86 -7.59
CA ASN A 224 7.81 11.86 -7.19
C ASN A 224 6.49 11.64 -7.93
N LEU A 225 6.55 11.36 -9.24
CA LEU A 225 5.38 11.06 -10.06
C LEU A 225 4.59 9.88 -9.46
N VAL A 226 5.26 8.77 -9.16
CA VAL A 226 4.63 7.57 -8.61
C VAL A 226 4.00 7.85 -7.25
N VAL A 227 4.74 8.46 -6.32
CA VAL A 227 4.25 8.76 -4.97
C VAL A 227 3.07 9.73 -5.01
N SER A 228 3.16 10.79 -5.83
CA SER A 228 2.07 11.77 -5.99
C SER A 228 0.83 11.15 -6.63
N SER A 229 0.99 10.23 -7.58
CA SER A 229 -0.14 9.51 -8.18
C SER A 229 -0.87 8.63 -7.17
N ILE A 230 -0.13 7.90 -6.34
CA ILE A 230 -0.72 7.06 -5.28
C ILE A 230 -1.45 7.93 -4.26
N ASN A 231 -0.85 9.04 -3.83
CA ASN A 231 -1.50 10.00 -2.93
C ASN A 231 -2.78 10.57 -3.55
N GLY A 232 -2.72 10.96 -4.81
CA GLY A 232 -3.88 11.50 -5.52
C GLY A 232 -5.02 10.50 -5.65
N ILE A 233 -4.72 9.24 -5.95
CA ILE A 233 -5.71 8.15 -5.98
C ILE A 233 -6.31 7.94 -4.59
N PHE A 234 -5.49 7.87 -3.53
CA PHE A 234 -5.97 7.67 -2.17
C PHE A 234 -6.89 8.81 -1.71
N ILE A 235 -6.48 10.06 -1.93
CA ILE A 235 -7.28 11.26 -1.62
C ILE A 235 -8.56 11.27 -2.45
N GLY A 236 -8.49 10.91 -3.73
CA GLY A 236 -9.63 10.82 -4.61
C GLY A 236 -10.65 9.79 -4.16
N ILE A 237 -10.21 8.60 -3.78
CA ILE A 237 -11.05 7.55 -3.20
C ILE A 237 -11.72 8.06 -1.91
N LEU A 238 -10.96 8.72 -1.03
CA LEU A 238 -11.49 9.27 0.21
C LEU A 238 -12.58 10.32 -0.07
N ILE A 239 -12.33 11.28 -0.97
CA ILE A 239 -13.30 12.32 -1.33
C ILE A 239 -14.54 11.69 -1.98
N ALA A 240 -14.36 10.77 -2.95
CA ALA A 240 -15.47 10.11 -3.62
C ALA A 240 -16.34 9.31 -2.63
N SER A 241 -15.73 8.79 -1.56
CA SER A 241 -16.42 8.00 -0.52
C SER A 241 -17.37 8.83 0.37
N PHE A 242 -17.22 10.15 0.42
CA PHE A 242 -18.15 11.05 1.13
C PHE A 242 -19.36 11.47 0.27
N LYS A 243 -19.35 11.17 -1.01
CA LYS A 243 -20.51 11.43 -1.86
C LYS A 243 -21.59 10.39 -1.56
N LYS A 244 -22.73 10.86 -1.04
CA LYS A 244 -23.92 10.04 -0.78
C LYS A 244 -24.63 9.67 -2.07
#